data_8e926348e502a869196dab11bcf3a38c
#
_entry.id   8e926348e502a869196dab11bcf3a38c
#
_cell.length_a   1.000
_cell.length_b   1.000
_cell.length_c   1.000
_cell.angle_alpha   90.00
_cell.angle_beta   90.00
_cell.angle_gamma   90.00
#
_symmetry.space_group_name_H-M   'P 1'
#
loop_
_entity.id
_entity.type
_entity.pdbx_description
1 polymer ?
#
loop_
_entity_poly.entity_id
_entity_poly.type
_entity_poly.pdbx_seq_one_letter_code
_entity_poly.pdbx_strand_id
1 'polypeptide(L)'
;MPVSPAYRPEPRFFELGADYGDAVNPADFPQTILRLRNDRAAATVGLETLSDAEWVAHFGRFEPLPGQPGPVAMRYHGHQFRVYNPEIGDGRGFLAAQMREIPQDDKDASLPQAASLREGSDRETKQSRLLDLGTKGSGQTPWSRHADGRLTLKGGVREALAAAMLESLGVPTCRILSLIETGEDLERHDEPSPTRAAVMVRLSHSHIRFGTFQRAAYYGRKDQIEALMEHARSLYHPAVAPGDAAGFLSAVVEASAALTARWIAAGFVHGVLNTDNLNVTGESFDYGPWRFLPHYEPGFTAAYFDQNGLYAFARQPEAVFWNLTQLAGCLKLIAEPEPLAAALNAFGPAYIRHLRAAFLNRLGVQSLGEAADQRLLDATLALAREKKEALRWEPIFFDWFGGFSSAARALGGVRGKTYQGEAFDAFRFALMEHEPDRPERLEHPMFAAPEPEEMLIDEVEALWSAIDTADDWAPLKAKLARLETAKAAWSL
;
A
#
# COMPACT_ATOMS: atom_id res chain seq x y z
N MET A 1 23.00 18.95 14.49
CA MET A 1 22.06 17.86 14.72
C MET A 1 21.77 17.25 13.35
N PRO A 2 21.78 15.95 13.18
CA PRO A 2 21.72 15.30 11.85
C PRO A 2 20.37 15.45 11.14
N VAL A 3 19.31 15.77 11.86
CA VAL A 3 17.95 15.93 11.28
C VAL A 3 17.65 17.38 10.93
N SER A 4 16.80 17.57 9.92
CA SER A 4 16.33 18.89 9.47
C SER A 4 15.61 19.64 10.61
N PRO A 5 15.64 20.99 10.64
CA PRO A 5 14.81 21.78 11.56
C PRO A 5 13.31 21.53 11.42
N ALA A 6 12.87 20.95 10.31
CA ALA A 6 11.48 20.59 10.07
C ALA A 6 11.06 19.26 10.71
N TYR A 7 11.99 18.44 11.15
CA TYR A 7 11.71 17.17 11.84
C TYR A 7 10.90 17.38 13.11
N ARG A 8 9.79 16.62 13.24
CA ARG A 8 8.85 16.70 14.37
C ARG A 8 8.58 15.30 14.92
N PRO A 9 9.37 14.83 15.92
CA PRO A 9 9.11 13.57 16.60
C PRO A 9 7.80 13.66 17.39
N GLU A 10 6.96 12.63 17.28
CA GLU A 10 5.71 12.55 18.02
C GLU A 10 5.35 11.07 18.28
N PRO A 11 5.94 10.44 19.30
CA PRO A 11 5.84 9.00 19.56
C PRO A 11 4.51 8.61 20.26
N ARG A 12 3.37 8.86 19.62
CA ARG A 12 2.02 8.70 20.15
C ARG A 12 1.64 7.25 20.48
N PHE A 13 2.11 6.27 19.68
CA PHE A 13 1.82 4.85 19.97
C PHE A 13 2.36 4.41 21.32
N PHE A 14 3.50 4.95 21.72
CA PHE A 14 4.14 4.63 22.99
C PHE A 14 3.33 5.11 24.21
N GLU A 15 2.42 6.08 24.03
CA GLU A 15 1.51 6.54 25.07
C GLU A 15 0.44 5.50 25.42
N LEU A 16 0.17 4.54 24.53
CA LEU A 16 -0.75 3.42 24.80
C LEU A 16 -0.23 2.46 25.88
N GLY A 17 1.08 2.45 26.11
CA GLY A 17 1.72 1.65 27.15
C GLY A 17 2.10 0.22 26.75
N ALA A 18 2.62 -0.54 27.71
CA ALA A 18 3.23 -1.85 27.50
C ALA A 18 2.25 -2.95 27.07
N ASP A 19 0.96 -2.74 27.14
CA ASP A 19 -0.04 -3.71 26.68
C ASP A 19 -0.06 -3.88 25.16
N TYR A 20 0.46 -2.91 24.40
CA TYR A 20 0.38 -2.86 22.94
C TYR A 20 1.71 -3.17 22.23
N GLY A 21 2.82 -3.17 22.96
CA GLY A 21 4.13 -3.44 22.38
C GLY A 21 5.16 -3.87 23.42
N ASP A 22 6.14 -4.63 22.95
CA ASP A 22 7.29 -5.07 23.73
C ASP A 22 8.52 -4.25 23.34
N ALA A 23 9.22 -3.67 24.30
CA ALA A 23 10.52 -3.08 24.05
C ALA A 23 11.47 -4.18 23.52
N VAL A 24 12.17 -3.90 22.45
CA VAL A 24 13.05 -4.85 21.77
C VAL A 24 14.42 -4.24 21.48
N ASN A 25 15.41 -5.10 21.32
CA ASN A 25 16.70 -4.72 20.82
C ASN A 25 16.86 -5.22 19.39
N PRO A 26 17.38 -4.38 18.48
CA PRO A 26 17.73 -4.80 17.13
C PRO A 26 18.87 -5.82 17.17
N ALA A 27 19.01 -6.57 16.08
CA ALA A 27 20.14 -7.45 15.89
C ALA A 27 21.41 -6.66 15.56
N ASP A 28 22.57 -7.20 15.96
CA ASP A 28 23.86 -6.77 15.43
C ASP A 28 24.10 -7.47 14.10
N PHE A 29 24.39 -6.69 13.07
CA PHE A 29 24.67 -7.21 11.75
C PHE A 29 26.16 -7.23 11.44
N PRO A 30 26.67 -8.26 10.73
CA PRO A 30 28.07 -8.33 10.32
C PRO A 30 28.52 -7.12 9.48
N GLN A 31 27.60 -6.61 8.66
CA GLN A 31 27.80 -5.44 7.80
C GLN A 31 26.53 -4.59 7.76
N THR A 32 26.66 -3.36 7.28
CA THR A 32 25.55 -2.44 7.02
C THR A 32 25.83 -1.69 5.73
N ILE A 33 25.42 -2.28 4.60
CA ILE A 33 25.67 -1.74 3.27
C ILE A 33 24.40 -1.07 2.77
N LEU A 34 24.43 0.27 2.61
CA LEU A 34 23.29 1.04 2.11
C LEU A 34 23.03 0.72 0.64
N ARG A 35 21.88 0.12 0.33
CA ARG A 35 21.48 -0.29 -1.02
C ARG A 35 20.44 0.64 -1.64
N LEU A 36 19.40 1.02 -0.87
CA LEU A 36 18.41 2.00 -1.28
C LEU A 36 18.21 3.05 -0.19
N ARG A 37 18.10 4.30 -0.64
CA ARG A 37 17.77 5.47 0.17
C ARG A 37 16.73 6.30 -0.59
N ASN A 38 15.61 6.58 0.06
CA ASN A 38 14.52 7.34 -0.53
C ASN A 38 14.50 8.76 0.05
N ASP A 39 15.29 9.66 -0.55
CA ASP A 39 15.41 11.04 -0.10
C ASP A 39 14.10 11.82 -0.23
N ARG A 40 13.25 11.48 -1.24
CA ARG A 40 11.92 12.10 -1.39
C ARG A 40 11.01 11.76 -0.22
N ALA A 41 10.96 10.48 0.18
CA ALA A 41 10.19 10.08 1.37
C ALA A 41 10.79 10.69 2.65
N ALA A 42 12.11 10.74 2.76
CA ALA A 42 12.81 11.35 3.89
C ALA A 42 12.46 12.85 4.04
N ALA A 43 12.40 13.58 2.93
CA ALA A 43 12.07 15.01 2.93
C ALA A 43 10.66 15.29 3.48
N THR A 44 9.72 14.33 3.35
CA THR A 44 8.37 14.51 3.92
C THR A 44 8.33 14.50 5.44
N VAL A 45 9.41 14.10 6.11
CA VAL A 45 9.49 13.98 7.57
C VAL A 45 10.75 14.63 8.18
N GLY A 46 11.53 15.37 7.38
CA GLY A 46 12.71 16.11 7.84
C GLY A 46 13.96 15.24 8.09
N LEU A 47 14.10 14.15 7.34
CA LEU A 47 15.24 13.23 7.40
C LEU A 47 16.18 13.33 6.19
N GLU A 48 15.92 14.23 5.26
CA GLU A 48 16.67 14.41 4.00
C GLU A 48 18.11 14.89 4.22
N THR A 49 18.37 15.53 5.37
CA THR A 49 19.71 16.08 5.69
C THR A 49 20.67 15.07 6.29
N LEU A 50 20.21 13.85 6.59
CA LEU A 50 21.09 12.79 7.11
C LEU A 50 22.15 12.44 6.06
N SER A 51 23.42 12.38 6.47
CA SER A 51 24.48 11.77 5.68
C SER A 51 24.29 10.24 5.58
N ASP A 52 24.95 9.58 4.63
CA ASP A 52 24.86 8.11 4.53
C ASP A 52 25.36 7.40 5.79
N ALA A 53 26.36 7.96 6.48
CA ALA A 53 26.85 7.41 7.74
C ALA A 53 25.78 7.50 8.86
N GLU A 54 25.10 8.65 8.97
CA GLU A 54 23.99 8.84 9.91
C GLU A 54 22.78 7.99 9.53
N TRP A 55 22.50 7.86 8.23
CA TRP A 55 21.45 6.98 7.71
C TRP A 55 21.67 5.53 8.13
N VAL A 56 22.89 5.02 7.95
CA VAL A 56 23.25 3.68 8.39
C VAL A 56 23.20 3.55 9.92
N ALA A 57 23.62 4.59 10.67
CA ALA A 57 23.51 4.60 12.12
C ALA A 57 22.08 4.43 12.60
N HIS A 58 21.12 5.19 12.01
CA HIS A 58 19.73 5.14 12.42
C HIS A 58 18.95 3.93 11.86
N PHE A 59 19.20 3.52 10.64
CA PHE A 59 18.37 2.51 9.94
C PHE A 59 19.07 1.16 9.74
N GLY A 60 20.35 1.07 9.99
CA GLY A 60 21.13 -0.18 9.95
C GLY A 60 21.59 -0.64 11.32
N ARG A 61 21.98 0.28 12.21
CA ARG A 61 22.39 -0.01 13.59
C ARG A 61 21.36 0.41 14.62
N PHE A 62 20.26 1.03 14.19
CA PHE A 62 19.11 1.43 15.00
C PHE A 62 19.43 2.38 16.16
N GLU A 63 20.41 3.25 15.98
CA GLU A 63 20.60 4.37 16.90
C GLU A 63 19.32 5.23 16.91
N PRO A 64 18.71 5.51 18.07
CA PRO A 64 17.45 6.22 18.12
C PRO A 64 17.52 7.59 17.43
N LEU A 65 16.51 7.92 16.64
CA LEU A 65 16.32 9.28 16.14
C LEU A 65 16.02 10.22 17.31
N PRO A 66 16.39 11.51 17.22
CA PRO A 66 16.14 12.48 18.28
C PRO A 66 14.67 12.49 18.71
N GLY A 67 14.41 12.41 20.01
CA GLY A 67 13.05 12.44 20.59
C GLY A 67 12.23 11.15 20.45
N GLN A 68 12.86 10.06 20.00
CA GLN A 68 12.19 8.74 19.94
C GLN A 68 12.57 7.86 21.14
N PRO A 69 11.65 7.08 21.70
CA PRO A 69 11.88 6.30 22.93
C PRO A 69 12.60 4.98 22.72
N GLY A 70 12.87 4.58 21.49
CA GLY A 70 13.40 3.26 21.14
C GLY A 70 12.35 2.36 20.50
N PRO A 71 12.79 1.23 19.86
CA PRO A 71 11.90 0.39 19.07
C PRO A 71 11.00 -0.51 19.94
N VAL A 72 9.80 -0.78 19.42
CA VAL A 72 8.84 -1.73 20.01
C VAL A 72 8.31 -2.70 18.98
N ALA A 73 8.24 -4.00 19.34
CA ALA A 73 7.49 -5.00 18.61
C ALA A 73 6.01 -4.88 18.97
N MET A 74 5.17 -4.53 18.01
CA MET A 74 3.74 -4.35 18.23
C MET A 74 3.06 -5.70 18.48
N ARG A 75 2.16 -5.70 19.45
CA ARG A 75 1.38 -6.88 19.84
C ARG A 75 0.08 -6.93 19.04
N TYR A 76 -0.11 -7.99 18.30
CA TYR A 76 -1.37 -8.30 17.62
C TYR A 76 -1.60 -9.80 17.53
N HIS A 77 -2.80 -10.20 17.21
CA HIS A 77 -3.16 -11.55 16.76
C HIS A 77 -3.59 -11.46 15.29
N GLY A 78 -4.18 -12.51 14.74
CA GLY A 78 -4.74 -12.43 13.41
C GLY A 78 -5.38 -13.71 12.94
N HIS A 79 -6.21 -13.57 11.92
CA HIS A 79 -6.66 -14.70 11.12
C HIS A 79 -5.75 -14.84 9.91
N GLN A 80 -5.02 -15.94 9.87
CA GLN A 80 -4.19 -16.33 8.74
C GLN A 80 -4.95 -17.39 7.94
N PHE A 81 -5.28 -17.10 6.67
CA PHE A 81 -6.16 -17.95 5.86
C PHE A 81 -7.47 -18.30 6.58
N ARG A 82 -8.09 -17.32 7.25
CA ARG A 82 -9.31 -17.46 8.08
C ARG A 82 -9.16 -18.34 9.33
N VAL A 83 -7.97 -18.80 9.65
CA VAL A 83 -7.67 -19.53 10.91
C VAL A 83 -7.08 -18.56 11.92
N TYR A 84 -7.72 -18.44 13.08
CA TYR A 84 -7.24 -17.55 14.14
C TYR A 84 -5.92 -18.04 14.73
N ASN A 85 -4.96 -17.13 14.83
CA ASN A 85 -3.65 -17.40 15.42
C ASN A 85 -3.35 -16.38 16.53
N PRO A 86 -3.33 -16.80 17.82
CA PRO A 86 -3.03 -15.94 18.95
C PRO A 86 -1.52 -15.81 19.24
N GLU A 87 -0.66 -16.43 18.44
CA GLU A 87 0.79 -16.46 18.69
C GLU A 87 1.56 -15.49 17.78
N ILE A 88 0.86 -14.69 16.96
CA ILE A 88 1.50 -13.73 16.07
C ILE A 88 1.59 -12.33 16.68
N GLY A 89 2.53 -11.56 16.18
CA GLY A 89 2.84 -10.17 16.48
C GLY A 89 3.94 -9.72 15.54
N ASP A 90 4.58 -8.60 15.79
CA ASP A 90 5.74 -8.17 15.02
C ASP A 90 6.91 -9.13 15.24
N GLY A 91 7.00 -10.18 14.42
CA GLY A 91 7.94 -11.28 14.59
C GLY A 91 9.32 -11.06 13.97
N ARG A 92 9.50 -10.02 13.15
CA ARG A 92 10.78 -9.71 12.49
C ARG A 92 10.96 -8.22 12.19
N GLY A 93 10.22 -7.37 12.88
CA GLY A 93 10.22 -5.93 12.67
C GLY A 93 9.79 -5.19 13.91
N PHE A 94 9.95 -3.88 13.89
CA PHE A 94 9.63 -2.98 14.99
C PHE A 94 8.95 -1.73 14.46
N LEU A 95 8.13 -1.10 15.30
CA LEU A 95 7.87 0.32 15.20
C LEU A 95 9.10 1.04 15.79
N ALA A 96 9.87 1.72 14.93
CA ALA A 96 11.15 2.34 15.33
C ALA A 96 10.98 3.81 15.72
N ALA A 97 10.06 4.53 15.08
CA ALA A 97 9.85 5.96 15.32
C ALA A 97 8.48 6.41 14.81
N GLN A 98 8.02 7.54 15.31
CA GLN A 98 6.84 8.27 14.81
C GLN A 98 7.14 9.75 14.69
N MET A 99 6.67 10.36 13.59
CA MET A 99 6.91 11.79 13.33
C MET A 99 5.80 12.40 12.48
N ARG A 100 5.64 13.69 12.56
CA ARG A 100 4.69 14.44 11.75
C ARG A 100 5.21 14.62 10.32
N GLU A 101 4.32 14.40 9.37
CA GLU A 101 4.54 14.75 7.97
C GLU A 101 4.64 16.28 7.85
N ILE A 102 5.63 16.74 7.09
CA ILE A 102 5.79 18.16 6.76
C ILE A 102 4.75 18.51 5.71
N PRO A 103 3.86 19.49 5.94
CA PRO A 103 2.92 19.94 4.92
C PRO A 103 3.72 20.44 3.71
N GLN A 104 3.47 19.88 2.56
CA GLN A 104 4.00 20.43 1.30
C GLN A 104 3.13 21.65 0.95
N ASP A 105 3.79 22.80 0.70
CA ASP A 105 3.11 23.97 0.14
C ASP A 105 2.44 23.56 -1.18
N ASP A 106 1.25 24.10 -1.47
CA ASP A 106 0.36 23.76 -2.61
C ASP A 106 1.01 23.82 -4.01
N LYS A 107 2.31 23.97 -4.12
CA LYS A 107 3.07 23.97 -5.38
C LYS A 107 3.39 22.58 -5.92
N ASP A 108 3.25 21.55 -5.09
CA ASP A 108 3.41 20.14 -5.46
C ASP A 108 2.15 19.34 -5.10
N ALA A 109 1.00 19.77 -5.59
CA ALA A 109 -0.30 19.10 -5.41
C ALA A 109 -0.41 17.79 -6.23
N SER A 110 0.67 16.99 -6.29
CA SER A 110 0.72 15.74 -7.05
C SER A 110 0.56 14.47 -6.20
N LEU A 111 0.24 14.60 -4.91
CA LEU A 111 -0.18 13.46 -4.11
C LEU A 111 -1.71 13.46 -4.03
N PRO A 112 -2.40 12.43 -4.54
CA PRO A 112 -3.82 12.30 -4.28
C PRO A 112 -3.99 12.10 -2.77
N GLN A 113 -4.43 13.16 -2.11
CA GLN A 113 -5.07 13.01 -0.82
C GLN A 113 -6.22 12.04 -1.02
N ALA A 114 -6.38 11.06 -0.12
CA ALA A 114 -7.66 10.37 -0.02
C ALA A 114 -8.73 11.46 -0.05
N ALA A 115 -9.48 11.52 -1.16
CA ALA A 115 -10.45 12.56 -1.37
C ALA A 115 -11.47 12.46 -0.24
N SER A 116 -11.29 13.26 0.80
CA SER A 116 -12.39 13.62 1.66
C SER A 116 -13.34 14.39 0.75
N LEU A 117 -14.51 13.84 0.49
CA LEU A 117 -15.65 14.55 -0.02
C LEU A 117 -15.90 15.74 0.93
N ARG A 118 -15.34 16.90 0.60
CA ARG A 118 -15.69 18.18 1.22
C ARG A 118 -16.00 19.16 0.11
N GLU A 119 -17.24 19.18 -0.28
CA GLU A 119 -17.92 20.42 -0.63
C GLU A 119 -18.14 21.19 0.68
N GLY A 120 -17.61 22.40 0.79
CA GLY A 120 -17.90 23.30 1.91
C GLY A 120 -16.65 23.96 2.47
N SER A 121 -16.53 25.23 2.15
CA SER A 121 -15.66 26.26 2.74
C SER A 121 -15.14 25.94 4.15
N ASP A 122 -13.82 25.93 4.32
CA ASP A 122 -13.08 26.82 5.22
C ASP A 122 -11.61 26.36 5.22
N ARG A 123 -10.69 27.32 5.20
CA ARG A 123 -9.26 27.10 5.40
C ARG A 123 -9.01 26.63 6.85
N GLU A 124 -9.44 25.44 7.20
CA GLU A 124 -8.88 24.72 8.33
C GLU A 124 -7.45 24.31 7.99
N THR A 125 -6.51 24.75 8.79
CA THR A 125 -5.11 24.30 8.81
C THR A 125 -5.09 22.79 8.69
N LYS A 126 -4.65 22.28 7.52
CA LYS A 126 -4.50 20.84 7.28
C LYS A 126 -3.58 20.28 8.37
N GLN A 127 -4.16 19.57 9.34
CA GLN A 127 -3.40 18.95 10.40
C GLN A 127 -2.45 17.94 9.75
N SER A 128 -1.11 18.11 9.92
CA SER A 128 -0.12 17.21 9.34
C SER A 128 -0.31 15.79 9.89
N ARG A 129 -0.15 14.79 9.00
CA ARG A 129 -0.35 13.38 9.38
C ARG A 129 0.76 12.91 10.30
N LEU A 130 0.42 12.01 11.22
CA LEU A 130 1.41 11.22 11.94
C LEU A 130 1.82 10.05 11.05
N LEU A 131 3.14 9.83 10.91
CA LEU A 131 3.71 8.73 10.13
C LEU A 131 4.58 7.84 11.02
N ASP A 132 4.53 6.56 10.75
CA ASP A 132 5.28 5.51 11.42
C ASP A 132 6.52 5.10 10.62
N LEU A 133 7.68 4.98 11.26
CA LEU A 133 8.80 4.22 10.74
C LEU A 133 8.75 2.79 11.27
N GLY A 134 8.33 1.87 10.43
CA GLY A 134 8.37 0.43 10.69
C GLY A 134 9.56 -0.24 10.04
N THR A 135 10.11 -1.25 10.68
CA THR A 135 11.22 -2.03 10.14
C THR A 135 10.78 -3.45 9.76
N LYS A 136 11.59 -4.12 8.93
CA LYS A 136 11.42 -5.55 8.62
C LYS A 136 12.80 -6.18 8.41
N GLY A 137 13.05 -7.31 9.07
CA GLY A 137 14.34 -7.97 9.08
C GLY A 137 15.29 -7.48 10.18
N SER A 138 14.82 -6.68 11.12
CA SER A 138 15.62 -5.98 12.12
C SER A 138 16.01 -6.82 13.34
N GLY A 139 15.53 -8.05 13.44
CA GLY A 139 15.91 -8.98 14.51
C GLY A 139 14.74 -9.77 15.06
N GLN A 140 15.07 -10.66 15.99
CA GLN A 140 14.08 -11.43 16.72
C GLN A 140 13.35 -10.57 17.75
N THR A 141 12.09 -10.91 17.97
CA THR A 141 11.21 -10.34 18.98
C THR A 141 10.56 -11.47 19.80
N PRO A 142 9.81 -11.17 20.86
CA PRO A 142 9.03 -12.19 21.56
C PRO A 142 8.03 -12.94 20.66
N TRP A 143 7.71 -12.39 19.47
CA TRP A 143 6.72 -12.92 18.51
C TRP A 143 7.36 -13.66 17.33
N SER A 144 8.67 -13.81 17.31
CA SER A 144 9.37 -14.49 16.20
C SER A 144 9.12 -16.01 16.17
N ARG A 145 8.59 -16.57 17.26
CA ARG A 145 8.42 -18.02 17.42
C ARG A 145 9.74 -18.74 17.19
N HIS A 146 9.85 -19.52 16.11
CA HIS A 146 11.09 -20.20 15.71
C HIS A 146 11.84 -19.53 14.56
N ALA A 147 11.35 -18.36 14.10
CA ALA A 147 11.99 -17.62 12.99
C ALA A 147 13.20 -16.81 13.47
N ASP A 148 14.11 -16.54 12.56
CA ASP A 148 15.36 -15.80 12.81
C ASP A 148 15.18 -14.27 12.90
N GLY A 149 14.00 -13.75 12.61
CA GLY A 149 13.72 -12.32 12.61
C GLY A 149 14.36 -11.57 11.43
N ARG A 150 14.71 -12.26 10.36
CA ARG A 150 15.43 -11.72 9.20
C ARG A 150 14.52 -11.57 7.98
N LEU A 151 14.99 -10.73 7.06
CA LEU A 151 14.42 -10.51 5.73
C LEU A 151 15.49 -10.83 4.68
N THR A 152 15.13 -11.56 3.63
CA THR A 152 16.03 -11.74 2.49
C THR A 152 16.17 -10.44 1.70
N LEU A 153 17.34 -10.19 1.13
CA LEU A 153 17.56 -9.01 0.30
C LEU A 153 16.60 -8.98 -0.89
N LYS A 154 16.34 -10.15 -1.51
CA LYS A 154 15.32 -10.32 -2.56
C LYS A 154 13.94 -9.87 -2.08
N GLY A 155 13.55 -10.28 -0.87
CA GLY A 155 12.28 -9.86 -0.25
C GLY A 155 12.18 -8.34 -0.11
N GLY A 156 13.25 -7.68 0.36
CA GLY A 156 13.32 -6.22 0.48
C GLY A 156 13.24 -5.49 -0.87
N VAL A 157 13.95 -5.99 -1.89
CA VAL A 157 13.86 -5.47 -3.26
C VAL A 157 12.46 -5.61 -3.83
N ARG A 158 11.82 -6.77 -3.64
CA ARG A 158 10.44 -7.01 -4.09
C ARG A 158 9.44 -6.06 -3.42
N GLU A 159 9.57 -5.82 -2.12
CA GLU A 159 8.69 -4.87 -1.41
C GLU A 159 8.92 -3.43 -1.91
N ALA A 160 10.15 -3.04 -2.20
CA ALA A 160 10.45 -1.73 -2.76
C ALA A 160 9.81 -1.51 -4.14
N LEU A 161 9.86 -2.53 -5.01
CA LEU A 161 9.24 -2.51 -6.33
C LEU A 161 7.70 -2.44 -6.24
N ALA A 162 7.09 -3.24 -5.37
CA ALA A 162 5.64 -3.22 -5.15
C ALA A 162 5.14 -1.86 -4.67
N ALA A 163 5.79 -1.32 -3.63
CA ALA A 163 5.44 -0.02 -3.07
C ALA A 163 5.57 1.10 -4.11
N ALA A 164 6.69 1.14 -4.86
CA ALA A 164 6.92 2.16 -5.88
C ALA A 164 5.91 2.08 -7.04
N MET A 165 5.58 0.87 -7.51
CA MET A 165 4.58 0.68 -8.57
C MET A 165 3.18 1.08 -8.08
N LEU A 166 2.76 0.66 -6.89
CA LEU A 166 1.48 1.04 -6.32
C LEU A 166 1.37 2.55 -6.11
N GLU A 167 2.42 3.18 -5.60
CA GLU A 167 2.47 4.64 -5.45
C GLU A 167 2.35 5.36 -6.81
N SER A 168 3.00 4.84 -7.86
CA SER A 168 2.90 5.41 -9.21
C SER A 168 1.49 5.32 -9.79
N LEU A 169 0.73 4.30 -9.40
CA LEU A 169 -0.65 4.06 -9.81
C LEU A 169 -1.70 4.70 -8.86
N GLY A 170 -1.28 5.57 -7.94
CA GLY A 170 -2.16 6.29 -7.03
C GLY A 170 -2.80 5.42 -5.94
N VAL A 171 -2.26 4.24 -5.66
CA VAL A 171 -2.71 3.39 -4.55
C VAL A 171 -2.05 3.86 -3.25
N PRO A 172 -2.81 4.15 -2.18
CA PRO A 172 -2.23 4.42 -0.87
C PRO A 172 -1.36 3.26 -0.41
N THR A 173 -0.08 3.48 -0.24
CA THR A 173 0.91 2.45 0.09
C THR A 173 2.00 2.99 0.98
N CYS A 174 2.57 2.13 1.82
CA CYS A 174 3.80 2.47 2.53
C CYS A 174 4.91 2.82 1.53
N ARG A 175 5.78 3.74 1.91
CA ARG A 175 6.98 4.11 1.13
C ARG A 175 8.19 3.42 1.72
N ILE A 176 8.95 2.69 0.90
CA ILE A 176 10.20 2.13 1.37
C ILE A 176 11.21 3.27 1.49
N LEU A 177 11.63 3.54 2.72
CA LEU A 177 12.56 4.61 3.06
C LEU A 177 14.00 4.16 2.85
N SER A 178 14.33 2.93 3.29
CA SER A 178 15.71 2.42 3.33
C SER A 178 15.73 0.93 3.10
N LEU A 179 16.77 0.45 2.38
CA LEU A 179 17.15 -0.95 2.32
C LEU A 179 18.65 -1.04 2.58
N ILE A 180 19.03 -1.76 3.63
CA ILE A 180 20.42 -1.96 4.06
C ILE A 180 20.69 -3.46 4.08
N GLU A 181 21.68 -3.91 3.31
CA GLU A 181 22.15 -5.28 3.33
C GLU A 181 23.01 -5.53 4.57
N THR A 182 22.79 -6.71 5.22
CA THR A 182 23.35 -6.98 6.55
C THR A 182 24.63 -7.81 6.53
N GLY A 183 24.99 -8.36 5.37
CA GLY A 183 26.17 -9.23 5.21
C GLY A 183 25.99 -10.62 5.81
N GLU A 184 24.74 -11.00 6.14
CA GLU A 184 24.39 -12.33 6.59
C GLU A 184 23.95 -13.19 5.40
N ASP A 185 24.24 -14.48 5.46
CA ASP A 185 23.72 -15.52 4.58
C ASP A 185 22.63 -16.29 5.30
N LEU A 186 21.42 -16.35 4.70
CA LEU A 186 20.24 -16.98 5.28
C LEU A 186 19.91 -18.29 4.57
N GLU A 187 19.54 -19.29 5.37
CA GLU A 187 18.92 -20.51 4.85
C GLU A 187 17.39 -20.33 4.75
N ARG A 188 16.83 -20.62 3.60
CA ARG A 188 15.39 -20.55 3.31
C ARG A 188 14.94 -21.82 2.59
N HIS A 189 13.73 -22.26 2.88
CA HIS A 189 13.19 -23.50 2.26
C HIS A 189 12.45 -23.26 0.94
N ASP A 190 12.09 -22.00 0.66
CA ASP A 190 11.24 -21.58 -0.45
C ASP A 190 11.97 -20.71 -1.49
N GLU A 191 13.26 -20.49 -1.29
CA GLU A 191 14.13 -19.78 -2.23
C GLU A 191 15.56 -20.37 -2.25
N PRO A 192 16.35 -20.14 -3.29
CA PRO A 192 17.75 -20.59 -3.34
C PRO A 192 18.52 -20.11 -2.12
N SER A 193 19.27 -21.03 -1.49
CA SER A 193 20.03 -20.79 -0.27
C SER A 193 21.48 -21.24 -0.44
N PRO A 194 22.45 -20.56 0.21
CA PRO A 194 22.26 -19.41 1.08
C PRO A 194 21.83 -18.16 0.32
N THR A 195 21.04 -17.28 0.94
CA THR A 195 20.56 -16.05 0.34
C THR A 195 20.94 -14.83 1.18
N ARG A 196 21.21 -13.70 0.50
CA ARG A 196 21.62 -12.44 1.13
C ARG A 196 20.52 -11.87 2.00
N ALA A 197 20.90 -11.26 3.14
CA ALA A 197 19.96 -10.66 4.09
C ALA A 197 19.96 -9.14 4.03
N ALA A 198 18.81 -8.56 4.43
CA ALA A 198 18.66 -7.11 4.53
C ALA A 198 17.76 -6.73 5.71
N VAL A 199 17.87 -5.47 6.10
CA VAL A 199 16.87 -4.76 6.88
C VAL A 199 16.24 -3.67 6.03
N MET A 200 14.93 -3.62 6.07
CA MET A 200 14.12 -2.62 5.36
C MET A 200 13.45 -1.71 6.37
N VAL A 201 13.43 -0.40 6.07
CA VAL A 201 12.65 0.60 6.80
C VAL A 201 11.59 1.17 5.88
N ARG A 202 10.35 1.24 6.37
CA ARG A 202 9.21 1.78 5.64
C ARG A 202 8.56 2.92 6.41
N LEU A 203 8.12 3.93 5.69
CA LEU A 203 7.34 5.06 6.17
C LEU A 203 5.87 4.79 5.83
N SER A 204 5.02 4.72 6.82
CA SER A 204 3.60 4.36 6.71
C SER A 204 2.73 5.33 7.48
N HIS A 205 1.42 5.38 7.15
CA HIS A 205 0.47 6.17 7.94
C HIS A 205 0.27 5.55 9.33
N SER A 206 0.21 4.22 9.42
CA SER A 206 0.04 3.49 10.68
C SER A 206 0.43 2.02 10.53
N HIS A 207 0.89 1.44 11.63
CA HIS A 207 1.07 -0.01 11.78
C HIS A 207 0.01 -0.63 12.71
N ILE A 208 -1.03 0.12 13.12
CA ILE A 208 -2.17 -0.44 13.87
C ILE A 208 -3.02 -1.28 12.93
N ARG A 209 -2.93 -2.60 13.09
CA ARG A 209 -3.59 -3.60 12.25
C ARG A 209 -4.95 -3.98 12.84
N PHE A 210 -5.83 -4.59 12.06
CA PHE A 210 -7.05 -5.18 12.60
C PHE A 210 -6.72 -6.22 13.68
N GLY A 211 -5.60 -6.91 13.51
CA GLY A 211 -5.08 -7.87 14.48
C GLY A 211 -4.76 -7.29 15.87
N THR A 212 -4.44 -6.00 15.97
CA THR A 212 -4.22 -5.33 17.26
C THR A 212 -5.51 -5.31 18.09
N PHE A 213 -6.66 -5.03 17.45
CA PHE A 213 -7.97 -5.12 18.08
C PHE A 213 -8.36 -6.55 18.41
N GLN A 214 -8.04 -7.51 17.53
CA GLN A 214 -8.34 -8.93 17.76
C GLN A 214 -7.64 -9.47 19.01
N ARG A 215 -6.41 -9.04 19.27
CA ARG A 215 -5.69 -9.44 20.47
C ARG A 215 -6.40 -8.93 21.74
N ALA A 216 -6.79 -7.66 21.79
CA ALA A 216 -7.52 -7.09 22.91
C ALA A 216 -8.87 -7.80 23.12
N ALA A 217 -9.59 -8.09 22.03
CA ALA A 217 -10.86 -8.81 22.07
C ALA A 217 -10.71 -10.27 22.57
N TYR A 218 -9.66 -10.97 22.16
CA TYR A 218 -9.37 -12.34 22.61
C TYR A 218 -9.21 -12.42 24.13
N TYR A 219 -8.61 -11.42 24.76
CA TYR A 219 -8.46 -11.35 26.22
C TYR A 219 -9.64 -10.64 26.91
N GLY A 220 -10.70 -10.28 26.19
CA GLY A 220 -11.88 -9.61 26.74
C GLY A 220 -11.60 -8.20 27.29
N ARG A 221 -10.54 -7.52 26.83
CA ARG A 221 -10.06 -6.25 27.35
C ARG A 221 -10.78 -5.08 26.67
N LYS A 222 -11.98 -4.74 27.17
CA LYS A 222 -12.76 -3.60 26.68
C LYS A 222 -11.98 -2.27 26.78
N ASP A 223 -11.32 -2.05 27.91
CA ASP A 223 -10.46 -0.90 28.18
C ASP A 223 -9.39 -0.70 27.11
N GLN A 224 -8.76 -1.79 26.66
CA GLN A 224 -7.76 -1.74 25.60
C GLN A 224 -8.37 -1.46 24.23
N ILE A 225 -9.55 -2.00 23.92
CA ILE A 225 -10.24 -1.71 22.67
C ILE A 225 -10.64 -0.25 22.59
N GLU A 226 -11.19 0.31 23.69
CA GLU A 226 -11.58 1.72 23.78
C GLU A 226 -10.37 2.65 23.61
N ALA A 227 -9.28 2.40 24.32
CA ALA A 227 -8.05 3.18 24.23
C ALA A 227 -7.43 3.13 22.82
N LEU A 228 -7.35 1.95 22.21
CA LEU A 228 -6.81 1.75 20.87
C LEU A 228 -7.68 2.43 19.80
N MET A 229 -9.01 2.27 19.91
CA MET A 229 -9.97 2.90 19.02
C MET A 229 -9.85 4.42 19.09
N GLU A 230 -9.85 4.98 20.30
CA GLU A 230 -9.76 6.43 20.49
C GLU A 230 -8.42 7.00 19.99
N HIS A 231 -7.32 6.27 20.23
CA HIS A 231 -6.02 6.60 19.67
C HIS A 231 -6.05 6.63 18.13
N ALA A 232 -6.52 5.56 17.50
CA ALA A 232 -6.61 5.47 16.04
C ALA A 232 -7.59 6.51 15.46
N ARG A 233 -8.75 6.71 16.11
CA ARG A 233 -9.75 7.72 15.73
C ARG A 233 -9.15 9.11 15.72
N SER A 234 -8.51 9.51 16.83
CA SER A 234 -8.01 10.89 17.00
C SER A 234 -6.89 11.23 16.03
N LEU A 235 -6.07 10.25 15.64
CA LEU A 235 -4.92 10.45 14.77
C LEU A 235 -5.25 10.30 13.29
N TYR A 236 -6.11 9.33 12.94
CA TYR A 236 -6.32 8.94 11.54
C TYR A 236 -7.74 9.23 11.04
N HIS A 237 -8.71 9.34 11.92
CA HIS A 237 -10.11 9.60 11.59
C HIS A 237 -10.71 10.74 12.46
N PRO A 238 -10.07 11.93 12.50
CA PRO A 238 -10.43 12.99 13.45
C PRO A 238 -11.86 13.55 13.25
N ALA A 239 -12.47 13.34 12.11
CA ALA A 239 -13.87 13.73 11.84
C ALA A 239 -14.89 12.87 12.58
N VAL A 240 -14.50 11.68 13.05
CA VAL A 240 -15.37 10.80 13.87
C VAL A 240 -15.43 11.34 15.30
N ALA A 241 -16.61 11.38 15.90
CA ALA A 241 -16.78 11.86 17.26
C ALA A 241 -16.07 10.97 18.30
N PRO A 242 -15.55 11.51 19.40
CA PRO A 242 -14.96 10.72 20.48
C PRO A 242 -15.95 9.68 21.01
N GLY A 243 -15.49 8.44 21.22
CA GLY A 243 -16.30 7.32 21.71
C GLY A 243 -17.24 6.68 20.68
N ASP A 244 -17.32 7.20 19.44
CA ASP A 244 -18.18 6.66 18.40
C ASP A 244 -17.50 5.47 17.67
N ALA A 245 -17.68 4.28 18.20
CA ALA A 245 -17.11 3.05 17.63
C ALA A 245 -17.74 2.67 16.28
N ALA A 246 -19.01 2.97 16.06
CA ALA A 246 -19.67 2.71 14.78
C ALA A 246 -19.20 3.70 13.70
N GLY A 247 -19.05 4.97 14.05
CA GLY A 247 -18.44 5.97 13.18
C GLY A 247 -16.98 5.65 12.84
N PHE A 248 -16.20 5.16 13.81
CA PHE A 248 -14.84 4.68 13.57
C PHE A 248 -14.83 3.51 12.58
N LEU A 249 -15.69 2.50 12.79
CA LEU A 249 -15.79 1.37 11.86
C LEU A 249 -16.21 1.85 10.46
N SER A 250 -17.16 2.78 10.36
CA SER A 250 -17.59 3.35 9.07
C SER A 250 -16.43 4.02 8.33
N ALA A 251 -15.58 4.76 9.03
CA ALA A 251 -14.40 5.39 8.45
C ALA A 251 -13.36 4.36 7.96
N VAL A 252 -13.12 3.29 8.73
CA VAL A 252 -12.23 2.18 8.33
C VAL A 252 -12.82 1.41 7.14
N VAL A 253 -14.12 1.18 7.11
CA VAL A 253 -14.84 0.55 5.98
C VAL A 253 -14.67 1.36 4.71
N GLU A 254 -14.87 2.67 4.77
CA GLU A 254 -14.71 3.59 3.64
C GLU A 254 -13.28 3.58 3.09
N ALA A 255 -12.28 3.70 3.98
CA ALA A 255 -10.86 3.65 3.62
C ALA A 255 -10.47 2.31 2.99
N SER A 256 -10.94 1.19 3.55
CA SER A 256 -10.66 -0.16 3.06
C SER A 256 -11.34 -0.43 1.71
N ALA A 257 -12.55 0.08 1.49
CA ALA A 257 -13.26 0.00 0.22
C ALA A 257 -12.52 0.78 -0.88
N ALA A 258 -12.05 1.99 -0.57
CA ALA A 258 -11.25 2.80 -1.48
C ALA A 258 -9.92 2.14 -1.85
N LEU A 259 -9.20 1.58 -0.88
CA LEU A 259 -7.96 0.83 -1.11
C LEU A 259 -8.19 -0.36 -2.02
N THR A 260 -9.19 -1.18 -1.71
CA THR A 260 -9.50 -2.40 -2.48
C THR A 260 -9.86 -2.07 -3.94
N ALA A 261 -10.65 -1.03 -4.16
CA ALA A 261 -11.01 -0.57 -5.49
C ALA A 261 -9.78 -0.15 -6.32
N ARG A 262 -8.81 0.54 -5.69
CA ARG A 262 -7.55 0.94 -6.33
C ARG A 262 -6.65 -0.25 -6.62
N TRP A 263 -6.58 -1.28 -5.75
CA TRP A 263 -5.87 -2.53 -6.07
C TRP A 263 -6.43 -3.19 -7.34
N ILE A 264 -7.77 -3.25 -7.46
CA ILE A 264 -8.41 -3.81 -8.66
C ILE A 264 -8.06 -2.98 -9.90
N ALA A 265 -8.19 -1.66 -9.84
CA ALA A 265 -7.86 -0.78 -10.97
C ALA A 265 -6.37 -0.85 -11.36
N ALA A 266 -5.47 -1.05 -10.39
CA ALA A 266 -4.03 -1.26 -10.61
C ALA A 266 -3.68 -2.66 -11.13
N GLY A 267 -4.64 -3.61 -11.20
CA GLY A 267 -4.33 -5.02 -11.52
C GLY A 267 -3.47 -5.70 -10.45
N PHE A 268 -3.49 -5.20 -9.23
CA PHE A 268 -2.65 -5.69 -8.15
C PHE A 268 -3.30 -6.83 -7.38
N VAL A 269 -2.52 -7.88 -7.14
CA VAL A 269 -2.89 -9.03 -6.30
C VAL A 269 -1.97 -9.08 -5.10
N HIS A 270 -2.49 -8.78 -3.93
CA HIS A 270 -1.71 -8.75 -2.69
C HIS A 270 -1.18 -10.15 -2.31
N GLY A 271 -2.00 -11.15 -2.52
CA GLY A 271 -1.68 -12.57 -2.32
C GLY A 271 -1.86 -13.09 -0.90
N VAL A 272 -1.83 -12.22 0.14
CA VAL A 272 -2.08 -12.61 1.54
C VAL A 272 -2.86 -11.50 2.25
N LEU A 273 -4.19 -11.60 2.25
CA LEU A 273 -5.08 -10.63 2.89
C LEU A 273 -5.59 -11.15 4.24
N ASN A 274 -4.65 -11.46 5.11
CA ASN A 274 -4.92 -11.77 6.51
C ASN A 274 -5.33 -10.51 7.29
N THR A 275 -5.94 -10.66 8.47
CA THR A 275 -6.31 -9.52 9.33
C THR A 275 -5.11 -8.73 9.85
N ASP A 276 -3.94 -9.33 9.91
CA ASP A 276 -2.67 -8.69 10.26
C ASP A 276 -2.02 -7.93 9.08
N ASN A 277 -2.54 -8.08 7.87
CA ASN A 277 -2.08 -7.35 6.68
C ASN A 277 -3.03 -6.21 6.25
N LEU A 278 -3.97 -5.84 7.10
CA LEU A 278 -4.82 -4.67 6.94
C LEU A 278 -4.68 -3.75 8.14
N ASN A 279 -4.46 -2.47 7.88
CA ASN A 279 -4.42 -1.44 8.91
C ASN A 279 -5.68 -0.57 8.91
N VAL A 280 -5.85 0.21 9.97
CA VAL A 280 -7.05 1.03 10.17
C VAL A 280 -7.11 2.27 9.27
N THR A 281 -6.04 2.60 8.55
CA THR A 281 -5.97 3.79 7.70
C THR A 281 -6.31 3.53 6.23
N GLY A 282 -6.44 2.24 5.83
CA GLY A 282 -6.64 1.86 4.44
C GLY A 282 -5.40 2.09 3.56
N GLU A 283 -4.20 1.99 4.15
CA GLU A 283 -2.93 2.00 3.43
C GLU A 283 -2.46 0.57 3.17
N SER A 284 -1.96 0.30 1.97
CA SER A 284 -1.41 -0.99 1.57
C SER A 284 0.02 -1.18 2.09
N PHE A 285 0.35 -2.36 2.57
CA PHE A 285 1.69 -2.68 3.08
C PHE A 285 1.91 -4.20 3.16
N ASP A 286 3.14 -4.63 3.51
CA ASP A 286 3.51 -6.02 3.80
C ASP A 286 3.42 -6.96 2.59
N TYR A 287 4.18 -6.60 1.55
CA TYR A 287 4.14 -7.25 0.25
C TYR A 287 4.98 -8.55 0.24
N GLY A 288 4.32 -9.69 0.48
CA GLY A 288 4.92 -11.03 0.36
C GLY A 288 4.91 -11.55 -1.09
N PRO A 289 3.95 -12.41 -1.42
CA PRO A 289 3.90 -13.08 -2.74
C PRO A 289 3.26 -12.24 -3.85
N TRP A 290 3.05 -10.97 -3.68
CA TRP A 290 2.32 -10.06 -4.58
C TRP A 290 2.64 -10.26 -6.08
N ARG A 291 1.66 -9.90 -6.94
CA ARG A 291 1.78 -9.86 -8.39
C ARG A 291 0.99 -8.68 -8.97
N PHE A 292 1.38 -8.22 -10.14
CA PHE A 292 0.50 -7.44 -11.02
C PHE A 292 0.02 -8.36 -12.15
N LEU A 293 -1.24 -8.19 -12.55
CA LEU A 293 -1.84 -9.00 -13.62
C LEU A 293 -1.15 -8.70 -14.96
N PRO A 294 -0.70 -9.73 -15.69
CA PRO A 294 -0.31 -9.54 -17.08
C PRO A 294 -1.53 -9.23 -17.96
N HIS A 295 -2.64 -9.90 -17.73
CA HIS A 295 -3.93 -9.71 -18.40
C HIS A 295 -5.07 -9.99 -17.43
N TYR A 296 -6.31 -9.64 -17.81
CA TYR A 296 -7.46 -9.81 -16.92
C TYR A 296 -7.75 -11.29 -16.66
N GLU A 297 -7.49 -11.72 -15.45
CA GLU A 297 -7.75 -13.07 -14.95
C GLU A 297 -8.34 -13.01 -13.54
N PRO A 298 -9.68 -13.11 -13.39
CA PRO A 298 -10.36 -12.99 -12.11
C PRO A 298 -9.91 -14.00 -11.04
N GLY A 299 -9.52 -15.21 -11.47
CA GLY A 299 -9.05 -16.29 -10.60
C GLY A 299 -7.56 -16.25 -10.28
N PHE A 300 -6.81 -15.28 -10.79
CA PHE A 300 -5.36 -15.21 -10.60
C PHE A 300 -4.98 -15.10 -9.12
N THR A 301 -4.05 -15.97 -8.67
CA THR A 301 -3.49 -15.95 -7.31
C THR A 301 -2.01 -15.58 -7.35
N ALA A 302 -1.55 -14.73 -6.43
CA ALA A 302 -0.15 -14.38 -6.32
C ALA A 302 0.65 -15.39 -5.48
N ALA A 303 0.01 -16.02 -4.50
CA ALA A 303 0.63 -16.97 -3.58
C ALA A 303 0.44 -18.41 -4.09
N TYR A 304 1.53 -19.14 -4.30
CA TYR A 304 1.50 -20.54 -4.76
C TYR A 304 0.80 -21.48 -3.76
N PHE A 305 0.75 -21.09 -2.49
CA PHE A 305 0.10 -21.84 -1.41
C PHE A 305 -1.39 -21.50 -1.24
N ASP A 306 -1.92 -20.51 -1.95
CA ASP A 306 -3.35 -20.19 -2.00
C ASP A 306 -4.06 -21.05 -3.07
N GLN A 307 -4.07 -22.37 -2.87
CA GLN A 307 -4.63 -23.32 -3.84
C GLN A 307 -6.14 -23.19 -4.02
N ASN A 308 -6.83 -22.60 -3.05
CA ASN A 308 -8.29 -22.39 -3.09
C ASN A 308 -8.67 -21.00 -3.64
N GLY A 309 -7.70 -20.17 -4.00
CA GLY A 309 -7.92 -18.83 -4.51
C GLY A 309 -8.64 -17.92 -3.50
N LEU A 310 -8.37 -18.10 -2.20
CA LEU A 310 -9.00 -17.28 -1.14
C LEU A 310 -8.73 -15.80 -1.37
N TYR A 311 -7.51 -15.46 -1.82
CA TYR A 311 -7.04 -14.11 -2.10
C TYR A 311 -6.82 -13.87 -3.59
N ALA A 312 -7.55 -14.60 -4.46
CA ALA A 312 -7.52 -14.37 -5.89
C ALA A 312 -7.94 -12.92 -6.24
N PHE A 313 -7.47 -12.40 -7.37
CA PHE A 313 -7.68 -11.03 -7.80
C PHE A 313 -9.12 -10.53 -7.59
N ALA A 314 -10.12 -11.19 -8.20
CA ALA A 314 -11.51 -10.77 -8.08
C ALA A 314 -12.14 -11.06 -6.72
N ARG A 315 -11.49 -11.83 -5.84
CA ARG A 315 -11.96 -12.14 -4.48
C ARG A 315 -11.37 -11.23 -3.41
N GLN A 316 -10.46 -10.33 -3.76
CA GLN A 316 -9.90 -9.38 -2.79
C GLN A 316 -10.96 -8.55 -2.06
N PRO A 317 -12.05 -8.05 -2.70
CA PRO A 317 -13.12 -7.36 -1.99
C PRO A 317 -13.85 -8.25 -0.97
N GLU A 318 -14.08 -9.53 -1.28
CA GLU A 318 -14.65 -10.51 -0.34
C GLU A 318 -13.74 -10.72 0.86
N ALA A 319 -12.43 -10.85 0.62
CA ALA A 319 -11.44 -11.05 1.68
C ALA A 319 -11.36 -9.83 2.61
N VAL A 320 -11.35 -8.61 2.05
CA VAL A 320 -11.34 -7.37 2.85
C VAL A 320 -12.63 -7.21 3.65
N PHE A 321 -13.79 -7.46 3.05
CA PHE A 321 -15.06 -7.43 3.76
C PHE A 321 -15.08 -8.42 4.92
N TRP A 322 -14.59 -9.64 4.71
CA TRP A 322 -14.48 -10.64 5.76
C TRP A 322 -13.58 -10.14 6.92
N ASN A 323 -12.44 -9.51 6.60
CA ASN A 323 -11.55 -8.94 7.62
C ASN A 323 -12.22 -7.78 8.39
N LEU A 324 -13.01 -6.95 7.72
CA LEU A 324 -13.79 -5.90 8.37
C LEU A 324 -14.84 -6.48 9.33
N THR A 325 -15.44 -7.65 9.02
CA THR A 325 -16.34 -8.33 9.95
C THR A 325 -15.62 -8.80 11.21
N GLN A 326 -14.34 -9.19 11.11
CA GLN A 326 -13.54 -9.53 12.27
C GLN A 326 -13.24 -8.31 13.15
N LEU A 327 -12.93 -7.16 12.54
CA LEU A 327 -12.76 -5.90 13.27
C LEU A 327 -14.06 -5.47 13.99
N ALA A 328 -15.19 -5.54 13.29
CA ALA A 328 -16.49 -5.25 13.88
C ALA A 328 -16.81 -6.19 15.06
N GLY A 329 -16.43 -7.47 14.94
CA GLY A 329 -16.53 -8.45 16.03
C GLY A 329 -15.77 -8.02 17.29
N CYS A 330 -14.61 -7.36 17.14
CA CYS A 330 -13.88 -6.81 18.28
C CYS A 330 -14.61 -5.61 18.89
N LEU A 331 -15.12 -4.71 18.06
CA LEU A 331 -15.81 -3.49 18.51
C LEU A 331 -17.17 -3.79 19.19
N LYS A 332 -17.78 -4.96 18.98
CA LYS A 332 -18.98 -5.41 19.72
C LYS A 332 -18.78 -5.46 21.24
N LEU A 333 -17.56 -5.50 21.72
CA LEU A 333 -17.27 -5.43 23.16
C LEU A 333 -17.55 -4.04 23.76
N ILE A 334 -17.58 -3.00 22.92
CA ILE A 334 -17.70 -1.60 23.34
C ILE A 334 -18.86 -0.84 22.64
N ALA A 335 -19.57 -1.47 21.70
CA ALA A 335 -20.66 -0.87 20.95
C ALA A 335 -21.79 -1.88 20.67
N GLU A 336 -23.00 -1.37 20.40
CA GLU A 336 -24.14 -2.17 20.02
C GLU A 336 -23.97 -2.78 18.61
N PRO A 337 -24.52 -4.00 18.38
CA PRO A 337 -24.33 -4.70 17.11
C PRO A 337 -24.96 -4.03 15.90
N GLU A 338 -26.15 -3.40 16.05
CA GLU A 338 -26.92 -2.85 14.93
C GLU A 338 -26.19 -1.70 14.21
N PRO A 339 -25.60 -0.67 14.91
CA PRO A 339 -24.82 0.36 14.25
C PRO A 339 -23.56 -0.19 13.56
N LEU A 340 -22.91 -1.20 14.15
CA LEU A 340 -21.73 -1.85 13.55
C LEU A 340 -22.11 -2.60 12.27
N ALA A 341 -23.24 -3.31 12.28
CA ALA A 341 -23.76 -4.00 11.09
C ALA A 341 -24.12 -3.00 9.97
N ALA A 342 -24.70 -1.85 10.31
CA ALA A 342 -24.99 -0.79 9.35
C ALA A 342 -23.69 -0.25 8.71
N ALA A 343 -22.64 -0.03 9.50
CA ALA A 343 -21.32 0.38 9.01
C ALA A 343 -20.73 -0.66 8.04
N LEU A 344 -20.77 -1.94 8.37
CA LEU A 344 -20.30 -3.03 7.49
C LEU A 344 -21.06 -3.09 6.18
N ASN A 345 -22.39 -2.96 6.21
CA ASN A 345 -23.24 -3.02 5.02
C ASN A 345 -22.96 -1.89 4.02
N ALA A 346 -22.31 -0.81 4.44
CA ALA A 346 -21.87 0.26 3.56
C ALA A 346 -20.67 -0.13 2.67
N PHE A 347 -19.94 -1.21 2.97
CA PHE A 347 -18.75 -1.61 2.20
C PHE A 347 -19.03 -1.83 0.71
N GLY A 348 -20.05 -2.62 0.37
CA GLY A 348 -20.35 -2.94 -1.03
C GLY A 348 -20.64 -1.69 -1.88
N PRO A 349 -21.61 -0.83 -1.47
CA PRO A 349 -21.85 0.45 -2.15
C PRO A 349 -20.63 1.37 -2.23
N ALA A 350 -19.84 1.48 -1.15
CA ALA A 350 -18.61 2.26 -1.12
C ALA A 350 -17.57 1.70 -2.10
N TYR A 351 -17.34 0.39 -2.09
CA TYR A 351 -16.41 -0.28 -3.00
C TYR A 351 -16.74 -0.01 -4.47
N ILE A 352 -18.01 -0.18 -4.88
CA ILE A 352 -18.43 0.07 -6.27
C ILE A 352 -18.26 1.54 -6.65
N ARG A 353 -18.60 2.47 -5.78
CA ARG A 353 -18.39 3.91 -6.01
C ARG A 353 -16.89 4.20 -6.24
N HIS A 354 -16.01 3.69 -5.37
CA HIS A 354 -14.57 3.86 -5.50
C HIS A 354 -14.00 3.14 -6.71
N LEU A 355 -14.55 1.99 -7.09
CA LEU A 355 -14.08 1.25 -8.27
C LEU A 355 -14.34 2.04 -9.55
N ARG A 356 -15.53 2.63 -9.70
CA ARG A 356 -15.84 3.53 -10.81
C ARG A 356 -14.84 4.69 -10.85
N ALA A 357 -14.67 5.39 -9.74
CA ALA A 357 -13.73 6.51 -9.65
C ALA A 357 -12.29 6.10 -9.98
N ALA A 358 -11.84 4.94 -9.51
CA ALA A 358 -10.49 4.44 -9.79
C ALA A 358 -10.29 4.14 -11.29
N PHE A 359 -11.27 3.55 -11.97
CA PHE A 359 -11.18 3.29 -13.42
C PHE A 359 -11.20 4.60 -14.23
N LEU A 360 -12.07 5.55 -13.88
CA LEU A 360 -12.09 6.88 -14.52
C LEU A 360 -10.74 7.59 -14.36
N ASN A 361 -10.18 7.60 -13.15
CA ASN A 361 -8.86 8.17 -12.90
C ASN A 361 -7.77 7.51 -13.74
N ARG A 362 -7.80 6.16 -13.83
CA ARG A 362 -6.84 5.42 -14.66
C ARG A 362 -7.01 5.69 -16.15
N LEU A 363 -8.22 5.95 -16.63
CA LEU A 363 -8.49 6.36 -18.00
C LEU A 363 -8.31 7.87 -18.24
N GLY A 364 -8.08 8.65 -17.18
CA GLY A 364 -7.88 10.09 -17.25
C GLY A 364 -9.11 10.84 -17.77
N VAL A 365 -10.31 10.45 -17.32
CA VAL A 365 -11.59 11.05 -17.76
C VAL A 365 -12.45 11.52 -16.59
N GLN A 366 -13.31 12.50 -16.85
CA GLN A 366 -14.23 13.06 -15.87
C GLN A 366 -15.44 12.15 -15.67
N SER A 367 -16.00 12.17 -14.44
CA SER A 367 -17.27 11.50 -14.14
C SER A 367 -18.45 12.21 -14.82
N LEU A 368 -19.35 11.43 -15.37
CA LEU A 368 -20.66 11.86 -15.89
C LEU A 368 -21.82 11.37 -15.01
N GLY A 369 -21.51 10.86 -13.84
CA GLY A 369 -22.48 10.30 -12.92
C GLY A 369 -22.60 8.78 -13.02
N GLU A 370 -23.26 8.22 -12.00
CA GLU A 370 -23.22 6.81 -11.67
C GLU A 370 -23.49 5.87 -12.86
N ALA A 371 -24.54 6.14 -13.65
CA ALA A 371 -24.94 5.25 -14.74
C ALA A 371 -23.95 5.25 -15.91
N ALA A 372 -23.39 6.39 -16.29
CA ALA A 372 -22.41 6.49 -17.36
C ALA A 372 -21.08 5.88 -16.94
N ASP A 373 -20.63 6.21 -15.73
CA ASP A 373 -19.38 5.69 -15.14
C ASP A 373 -19.43 4.16 -14.99
N GLN A 374 -20.60 3.60 -14.61
CA GLN A 374 -20.77 2.15 -14.53
C GLN A 374 -20.71 1.49 -15.92
N ARG A 375 -21.32 2.10 -16.94
CA ARG A 375 -21.23 1.58 -18.33
C ARG A 375 -19.76 1.53 -18.79
N LEU A 376 -18.97 2.59 -18.53
CA LEU A 376 -17.56 2.61 -18.91
C LEU A 376 -16.75 1.55 -18.16
N LEU A 377 -16.98 1.39 -16.86
CA LEU A 377 -16.35 0.32 -16.06
C LEU A 377 -16.68 -1.06 -16.63
N ASP A 378 -17.95 -1.35 -16.86
CA ASP A 378 -18.40 -2.66 -17.38
C ASP A 378 -17.83 -2.94 -18.77
N ALA A 379 -17.81 -1.94 -19.64
CA ALA A 379 -17.26 -2.05 -20.99
C ALA A 379 -15.73 -2.25 -20.97
N THR A 380 -14.99 -1.60 -20.05
CA THR A 380 -13.57 -1.80 -19.86
C THR A 380 -13.25 -3.24 -19.43
N LEU A 381 -14.01 -3.75 -18.45
CA LEU A 381 -13.87 -5.13 -17.99
C LEU A 381 -14.26 -6.15 -19.06
N ALA A 382 -15.30 -5.86 -19.87
CA ALA A 382 -15.70 -6.71 -20.99
C ALA A 382 -14.62 -6.79 -22.07
N LEU A 383 -14.01 -5.65 -22.42
CA LEU A 383 -12.87 -5.59 -23.35
C LEU A 383 -11.70 -6.43 -22.85
N ALA A 384 -11.30 -6.24 -21.59
CA ALA A 384 -10.20 -6.98 -20.99
C ALA A 384 -10.49 -8.50 -20.96
N ARG A 385 -11.73 -8.89 -20.66
CA ARG A 385 -12.18 -10.28 -20.63
C ARG A 385 -12.18 -10.93 -22.03
N GLU A 386 -12.64 -10.20 -23.05
CA GLU A 386 -12.66 -10.71 -24.44
C GLU A 386 -11.24 -10.89 -24.98
N LYS A 387 -10.38 -9.90 -24.74
CA LYS A 387 -9.02 -9.89 -25.34
C LYS A 387 -8.04 -10.84 -24.66
N LYS A 388 -8.24 -11.15 -23.37
CA LYS A 388 -7.39 -12.06 -22.60
C LYS A 388 -5.90 -11.72 -22.81
N GLU A 389 -5.10 -12.73 -23.18
CA GLU A 389 -3.66 -12.64 -23.41
C GLU A 389 -3.25 -11.69 -24.56
N ALA A 390 -4.18 -11.38 -25.49
CA ALA A 390 -3.90 -10.45 -26.57
C ALA A 390 -3.80 -9.00 -26.13
N LEU A 391 -4.33 -8.66 -24.93
CA LEU A 391 -4.28 -7.32 -24.38
C LEU A 391 -3.92 -7.37 -22.90
N ARG A 392 -2.74 -6.89 -22.55
CA ARG A 392 -2.30 -6.78 -21.17
C ARG A 392 -3.15 -5.76 -20.38
N TRP A 393 -3.15 -5.87 -19.05
CA TRP A 393 -3.97 -5.04 -18.16
C TRP A 393 -3.57 -3.57 -18.20
N GLU A 394 -2.31 -3.28 -17.92
CA GLU A 394 -1.81 -1.90 -17.81
C GLU A 394 -1.92 -1.11 -19.13
N PRO A 395 -1.60 -1.68 -20.30
CA PRO A 395 -1.77 -1.05 -21.60
C PRO A 395 -3.17 -0.52 -21.91
N ILE A 396 -4.25 -1.12 -21.37
CA ILE A 396 -5.62 -0.61 -21.58
C ILE A 396 -5.71 0.86 -21.12
N PHE A 397 -5.24 1.11 -19.90
CA PHE A 397 -5.28 2.45 -19.31
C PHE A 397 -4.29 3.40 -19.98
N PHE A 398 -3.07 2.92 -20.24
CA PHE A 398 -2.05 3.71 -20.89
C PHE A 398 -2.46 4.20 -22.29
N ASP A 399 -2.91 3.29 -23.16
CA ASP A 399 -3.28 3.61 -24.53
C ASP A 399 -4.46 4.59 -24.60
N TRP A 400 -5.42 4.45 -23.69
CA TRP A 400 -6.66 5.21 -23.65
C TRP A 400 -6.68 6.31 -22.57
N PHE A 401 -5.53 6.64 -21.97
CA PHE A 401 -5.45 7.75 -21.02
C PHE A 401 -5.82 9.08 -21.70
N GLY A 402 -6.69 9.85 -21.04
CA GLY A 402 -7.30 11.05 -21.63
C GLY A 402 -8.50 10.75 -22.55
N GLY A 403 -9.06 9.54 -22.42
CA GLY A 403 -10.29 9.16 -23.12
C GLY A 403 -10.11 9.09 -24.64
N PHE A 404 -11.14 9.52 -25.36
CA PHE A 404 -11.15 9.47 -26.83
C PHE A 404 -10.14 10.41 -27.49
N SER A 405 -9.61 11.40 -26.76
CA SER A 405 -8.50 12.25 -27.24
C SER A 405 -7.25 11.45 -27.57
N SER A 406 -7.09 10.26 -26.98
CA SER A 406 -5.99 9.34 -27.25
C SER A 406 -6.25 8.32 -28.37
N ALA A 407 -7.40 8.39 -29.07
CA ALA A 407 -7.77 7.39 -30.08
C ALA A 407 -6.73 7.25 -31.20
N ALA A 408 -6.19 8.36 -31.71
CA ALA A 408 -5.15 8.32 -32.75
C ALA A 408 -3.87 7.60 -32.25
N ARG A 409 -3.45 7.85 -31.02
CA ARG A 409 -2.29 7.22 -30.37
C ARG A 409 -2.55 5.72 -30.11
N ALA A 410 -3.70 5.37 -29.54
CA ALA A 410 -4.07 4.00 -29.22
C ALA A 410 -4.19 3.14 -30.49
N LEU A 411 -4.91 3.61 -31.50
CA LEU A 411 -5.15 2.84 -32.75
C LEU A 411 -3.94 2.85 -33.70
N GLY A 412 -3.10 3.89 -33.66
CA GLY A 412 -1.85 3.96 -34.41
C GLY A 412 -0.65 3.31 -33.70
N GLY A 413 -0.77 2.97 -32.44
CA GLY A 413 0.28 2.37 -31.61
C GLY A 413 0.50 0.88 -31.87
N VAL A 414 1.42 0.31 -31.09
CA VAL A 414 1.85 -1.11 -31.25
C VAL A 414 0.71 -2.12 -31.05
N ARG A 415 -0.32 -1.75 -30.29
CA ARG A 415 -1.51 -2.56 -29.98
C ARG A 415 -2.74 -2.22 -30.82
N GLY A 416 -2.65 -1.28 -31.74
CA GLY A 416 -3.81 -0.79 -32.50
C GLY A 416 -4.66 -1.87 -33.14
N LYS A 417 -4.02 -2.95 -33.63
CA LYS A 417 -4.72 -4.09 -34.25
C LYS A 417 -5.51 -4.95 -33.24
N THR A 418 -5.25 -4.85 -31.96
CA THR A 418 -5.98 -5.56 -30.91
C THR A 418 -7.32 -4.89 -30.62
N TYR A 419 -7.42 -3.58 -30.84
CA TYR A 419 -8.62 -2.76 -30.59
C TYR A 419 -9.63 -2.88 -31.71
N GLN A 420 -10.38 -4.00 -31.74
CA GLN A 420 -11.43 -4.32 -32.70
C GLN A 420 -12.46 -5.29 -32.07
N GLY A 421 -13.62 -5.43 -32.69
CA GLY A 421 -14.69 -6.33 -32.25
C GLY A 421 -15.69 -5.68 -31.30
N GLU A 422 -16.73 -6.44 -30.93
CA GLU A 422 -17.93 -5.94 -30.24
C GLU A 422 -17.62 -5.34 -28.87
N ALA A 423 -16.78 -6.01 -28.05
CA ALA A 423 -16.41 -5.49 -26.74
C ALA A 423 -15.58 -4.20 -26.85
N PHE A 424 -14.72 -4.08 -27.86
CA PHE A 424 -14.00 -2.82 -28.11
C PHE A 424 -14.94 -1.72 -28.58
N ASP A 425 -15.91 -2.00 -29.44
CA ASP A 425 -16.88 -1.01 -29.88
C ASP A 425 -17.72 -0.49 -28.70
N ALA A 426 -18.17 -1.39 -27.81
CA ALA A 426 -18.87 -1.02 -26.58
C ALA A 426 -18.02 -0.13 -25.66
N PHE A 427 -16.74 -0.50 -25.45
CA PHE A 427 -15.79 0.31 -24.69
C PHE A 427 -15.59 1.69 -25.31
N ARG A 428 -15.34 1.74 -26.62
CA ARG A 428 -15.15 2.99 -27.36
C ARG A 428 -16.37 3.90 -27.26
N PHE A 429 -17.58 3.39 -27.42
CA PHE A 429 -18.81 4.17 -27.31
C PHE A 429 -19.00 4.73 -25.89
N ALA A 430 -18.78 3.92 -24.87
CA ALA A 430 -18.85 4.39 -23.48
C ALA A 430 -17.78 5.46 -23.18
N LEU A 431 -16.53 5.26 -23.68
CA LEU A 431 -15.45 6.19 -23.46
C LEU A 431 -15.66 7.54 -24.17
N MET A 432 -16.29 7.54 -25.35
CA MET A 432 -16.61 8.76 -26.11
C MET A 432 -17.60 9.68 -25.41
N GLU A 433 -18.40 9.19 -24.48
CA GLU A 433 -19.28 10.02 -23.67
C GLU A 433 -18.52 10.89 -22.67
N HIS A 434 -17.31 10.46 -22.23
CA HIS A 434 -16.54 11.09 -21.16
C HIS A 434 -15.52 12.08 -21.69
N GLU A 435 -15.46 13.26 -21.09
CA GLU A 435 -14.46 14.27 -21.39
C GLU A 435 -13.12 13.95 -20.68
N PRO A 436 -11.98 14.28 -21.27
CA PRO A 436 -10.69 14.16 -20.61
C PRO A 436 -10.64 14.94 -19.28
N ASP A 437 -10.07 14.35 -18.26
CA ASP A 437 -9.67 15.06 -17.05
C ASP A 437 -8.22 15.52 -17.21
N ARG A 438 -7.99 16.83 -17.10
CA ARG A 438 -6.65 17.43 -17.21
C ARG A 438 -5.89 16.97 -18.48
N PRO A 439 -6.37 17.35 -19.70
CA PRO A 439 -5.82 16.88 -20.97
C PRO A 439 -4.35 17.27 -21.19
N GLU A 440 -3.85 18.31 -20.51
CA GLU A 440 -2.45 18.75 -20.53
C GLU A 440 -1.47 17.66 -20.09
N ARG A 441 -1.93 16.68 -19.31
CA ARG A 441 -1.10 15.53 -18.91
C ARG A 441 -0.67 14.65 -20.08
N LEU A 442 -1.43 14.65 -21.17
CA LEU A 442 -1.07 13.91 -22.39
C LEU A 442 0.20 14.44 -23.06
N GLU A 443 0.64 15.65 -22.73
CA GLU A 443 1.92 16.22 -23.22
C GLU A 443 3.14 15.62 -22.49
N HIS A 444 2.92 14.89 -21.38
CA HIS A 444 4.02 14.29 -20.65
C HIS A 444 4.75 13.25 -21.49
N PRO A 445 6.11 13.25 -21.51
CA PRO A 445 6.92 12.36 -22.36
C PRO A 445 6.64 10.86 -22.20
N MET A 446 6.12 10.43 -21.06
CA MET A 446 5.71 9.04 -20.83
C MET A 446 4.72 8.55 -21.89
N PHE A 447 3.75 9.39 -22.29
CA PHE A 447 2.72 9.00 -23.26
C PHE A 447 3.23 8.96 -24.73
N ALA A 448 4.47 9.41 -24.99
CA ALA A 448 5.15 9.20 -26.25
C ALA A 448 5.88 7.84 -26.32
N ALA A 449 6.03 7.15 -25.20
CA ALA A 449 6.62 5.80 -25.17
C ALA A 449 5.67 4.78 -25.85
N PRO A 450 6.21 3.70 -26.47
CA PRO A 450 5.39 2.65 -27.06
C PRO A 450 4.72 1.75 -26.02
N GLU A 451 5.28 1.65 -24.81
CA GLU A 451 4.85 0.78 -23.74
C GLU A 451 4.74 1.55 -22.42
N PRO A 452 3.76 1.20 -21.54
CA PRO A 452 3.70 1.71 -20.18
C PRO A 452 4.79 1.12 -19.29
N GLU A 453 5.01 1.73 -18.11
CA GLU A 453 5.70 1.04 -17.03
C GLU A 453 4.77 -0.02 -16.43
N GLU A 454 5.27 -1.25 -16.35
CA GLU A 454 4.58 -2.39 -15.74
C GLU A 454 5.44 -2.96 -14.59
N MET A 455 4.93 -3.95 -13.88
CA MET A 455 5.68 -4.65 -12.83
C MET A 455 5.35 -6.15 -12.88
N LEU A 456 5.52 -6.75 -14.07
CA LEU A 456 5.29 -8.19 -14.26
C LEU A 456 6.42 -9.00 -13.61
N ILE A 457 6.10 -10.23 -13.22
CA ILE A 457 7.03 -11.06 -12.46
C ILE A 457 8.36 -11.29 -13.19
N ASP A 458 8.34 -11.45 -14.51
CA ASP A 458 9.57 -11.68 -15.28
C ASP A 458 10.51 -10.47 -15.22
N GLU A 459 9.98 -9.24 -15.22
CA GLU A 459 10.79 -8.04 -15.02
C GLU A 459 11.35 -7.97 -13.59
N VAL A 460 10.54 -8.32 -12.58
CA VAL A 460 10.99 -8.36 -11.17
C VAL A 460 12.14 -9.35 -11.00
N GLU A 461 12.03 -10.54 -11.58
CA GLU A 461 13.08 -11.56 -11.51
C GLU A 461 14.32 -11.15 -12.31
N ALA A 462 14.17 -10.46 -13.45
CA ALA A 462 15.32 -9.94 -14.21
C ALA A 462 16.07 -8.83 -13.42
N LEU A 463 15.34 -7.92 -12.76
CA LEU A 463 15.95 -6.90 -11.90
C LEU A 463 16.70 -7.54 -10.73
N TRP A 464 16.11 -8.55 -10.09
CA TRP A 464 16.77 -9.30 -9.03
C TRP A 464 18.01 -10.05 -9.54
N SER A 465 17.94 -10.71 -10.69
CA SER A 465 19.06 -11.46 -11.26
C SER A 465 20.30 -10.59 -11.49
N ALA A 466 20.16 -9.35 -11.92
CA ALA A 466 21.28 -8.42 -12.07
C ALA A 466 21.97 -8.15 -10.70
N ILE A 467 21.20 -8.00 -9.64
CA ILE A 467 21.71 -7.81 -8.28
C ILE A 467 22.39 -9.08 -7.76
N ASP A 468 21.72 -10.23 -7.90
CA ASP A 468 22.14 -11.50 -7.35
C ASP A 468 23.45 -12.00 -7.99
N THR A 469 23.54 -11.91 -9.32
CA THR A 469 24.68 -12.45 -10.08
C THR A 469 25.87 -11.50 -10.19
N ALA A 470 25.64 -10.18 -10.23
CA ALA A 470 26.68 -9.19 -10.54
C ALA A 470 26.74 -8.02 -9.56
N ASP A 471 25.95 -8.02 -8.50
CA ASP A 471 25.74 -6.89 -7.59
C ASP A 471 25.43 -5.57 -8.34
N ASP A 472 24.76 -5.69 -9.52
CA ASP A 472 24.39 -4.55 -10.36
C ASP A 472 23.03 -4.00 -9.95
N TRP A 473 23.06 -2.85 -9.28
CA TRP A 473 21.89 -2.11 -8.81
C TRP A 473 21.36 -1.09 -9.81
N ALA A 474 22.07 -0.86 -10.93
CA ALA A 474 21.67 0.17 -11.89
C ALA A 474 20.31 -0.08 -12.54
N PRO A 475 19.93 -1.32 -12.95
CA PRO A 475 18.62 -1.60 -13.51
C PRO A 475 17.48 -1.31 -12.52
N LEU A 476 17.63 -1.70 -11.24
CA LEU A 476 16.64 -1.42 -10.20
C LEU A 476 16.46 0.09 -9.97
N LYS A 477 17.57 0.83 -9.83
CA LYS A 477 17.55 2.29 -9.64
C LYS A 477 16.90 2.99 -10.83
N ALA A 478 17.22 2.56 -12.05
CA ALA A 478 16.59 3.08 -13.26
C ALA A 478 15.08 2.80 -13.29
N LYS A 479 14.64 1.60 -12.88
CA LYS A 479 13.21 1.26 -12.78
C LYS A 479 12.49 2.16 -11.79
N LEU A 480 13.03 2.33 -10.58
CA LEU A 480 12.43 3.21 -9.57
C LEU A 480 12.32 4.66 -10.05
N ALA A 481 13.34 5.17 -10.77
CA ALA A 481 13.28 6.51 -11.36
C ALA A 481 12.20 6.65 -12.46
N ARG A 482 12.01 5.62 -13.31
CA ARG A 482 10.92 5.61 -14.30
C ARG A 482 9.55 5.58 -13.64
N LEU A 483 9.37 4.85 -12.54
CA LEU A 483 8.12 4.83 -11.77
C LEU A 483 7.79 6.21 -11.15
N GLU A 484 8.80 6.95 -10.67
CA GLU A 484 8.60 8.34 -10.24
C GLU A 484 8.15 9.24 -11.39
N THR A 485 8.74 9.06 -12.58
CA THR A 485 8.32 9.78 -13.77
C THR A 485 6.87 9.43 -14.17
N ALA A 486 6.53 8.14 -14.13
CA ALA A 486 5.18 7.65 -14.41
C ALA A 486 4.16 8.21 -13.41
N LYS A 487 4.51 8.27 -12.10
CA LYS A 487 3.67 8.87 -11.07
C LYS A 487 3.31 10.33 -11.41
N ALA A 488 4.30 11.14 -11.82
CA ALA A 488 4.07 12.52 -12.23
C ALA A 488 3.15 12.62 -13.45
N ALA A 489 3.30 11.71 -14.42
CA ALA A 489 2.47 11.65 -15.61
C ALA A 489 1.02 11.28 -15.31
N TRP A 490 0.82 10.25 -14.51
CA TRP A 490 -0.52 9.82 -14.09
C TRP A 490 -1.20 10.89 -13.23
N SER A 491 -0.48 11.53 -12.31
CA SER A 491 -1.01 12.52 -11.34
C SER A 491 -2.33 12.07 -10.70
N LEU A 492 -2.36 10.80 -10.28
CA LEU A 492 -3.55 10.11 -9.74
C LEU A 492 -3.85 10.47 -8.30
#